data_45ceaefa655958b4bde1211303abb6b1
#
_entry.id   45ceaefa655958b4bde1211303abb6b1
#
_cell.length_a   1.000
_cell.length_b   1.000
_cell.length_c   1.000
_cell.angle_alpha   90.00
_cell.angle_beta   90.00
_cell.angle_gamma   90.00
#
_symmetry.space_group_name_H-M   'P 1'
#
loop_
_entity.id
_entity.type
_entity.pdbx_description
1 polymer ?
#
loop_
_entity_poly.entity_id
_entity_poly.type
_entity_poly.pdbx_seq_one_letter_code
_entity_poly.pdbx_strand_id
1 'polypeptide(L)'
;MQVSPLSVSSTTGSLDQSIVRAVLDQYRQTYAEMKQTVMAQPLAQGMLAAPSQESFESLAATPGMQEAASAFMSDAVKTQQVDGLRGKSSSSTRYFYALMGFASLMSITVAICAVSATRANTSAVGARRQVAGVSPAKQMAVTMAASVVAVFGCLLLAFAYMRFVLGVEFGRRDGLAVVAIATCALMSTALGAAIGAIPNIPTPGKEGLATGITCLCALFAGLYGEPSMQLADQIAQHAPWAALINPAAQAANAFYDLTYYDSLAPFFWTMCVLLVMAAAFFAVAAVLMRRQNYERL
;
A
#
# COMPACT_ATOMS: atom_id res chain seq x y z
N MET A 1 9.92 25.69 -38.07
CA MET A 1 10.12 25.68 -36.62
C MET A 1 9.97 24.22 -36.15
N GLN A 2 11.06 23.59 -35.75
CA GLN A 2 11.02 22.24 -35.13
C GLN A 2 10.50 22.47 -33.70
N VAL A 3 9.34 21.92 -33.40
CA VAL A 3 8.83 21.88 -32.03
C VAL A 3 9.62 20.80 -31.31
N SER A 4 10.43 21.21 -30.33
CA SER A 4 11.16 20.29 -29.47
C SER A 4 10.17 19.34 -28.75
N PRO A 5 10.46 18.06 -28.60
CA PRO A 5 9.60 17.17 -27.85
C PRO A 5 9.53 17.62 -26.39
N LEU A 6 8.34 17.99 -25.94
CA LEU A 6 8.05 18.26 -24.53
C LEU A 6 8.29 16.97 -23.74
N SER A 7 9.38 16.92 -22.98
CA SER A 7 9.61 15.86 -22.01
C SER A 7 8.87 16.23 -20.73
N VAL A 8 7.80 15.49 -20.42
CA VAL A 8 7.11 15.62 -19.15
C VAL A 8 7.73 14.60 -18.18
N SER A 9 8.53 15.09 -17.23
CA SER A 9 8.91 14.30 -16.07
C SER A 9 7.92 14.67 -14.96
N SER A 10 6.97 13.78 -14.65
CA SER A 10 6.14 13.91 -13.46
C SER A 10 6.67 12.99 -12.38
N THR A 11 6.82 13.53 -11.19
CA THR A 11 7.18 12.79 -9.97
C THR A 11 5.99 12.09 -9.31
N THR A 12 4.82 12.18 -9.89
CA THR A 12 3.57 11.58 -9.42
C THR A 12 3.22 10.33 -10.24
N GLY A 13 2.73 9.32 -9.55
CA GLY A 13 2.58 7.93 -9.95
C GLY A 13 2.02 7.63 -11.36
N SER A 14 2.18 6.39 -11.79
CA SER A 14 1.93 5.89 -13.16
C SER A 14 0.55 6.23 -13.75
N LEU A 15 -0.48 6.44 -12.92
CA LEU A 15 -1.82 6.86 -13.37
C LEU A 15 -1.85 8.30 -13.85
N ASP A 16 -1.17 9.22 -13.14
CA ASP A 16 -1.06 10.62 -13.56
C ASP A 16 -0.26 10.75 -14.85
N GLN A 17 0.77 9.93 -15.05
CA GLN A 17 1.54 9.89 -16.30
C GLN A 17 0.71 9.39 -17.48
N SER A 18 -0.15 8.40 -17.28
CA SER A 18 -1.00 7.88 -18.36
C SER A 18 -2.07 8.90 -18.76
N ILE A 19 -2.65 9.62 -17.81
CA ILE A 19 -3.62 10.69 -18.05
C ILE A 19 -2.94 11.86 -18.76
N VAL A 20 -1.78 12.30 -18.27
CA VAL A 20 -1.03 13.40 -18.89
C VAL A 20 -0.57 13.04 -20.31
N ARG A 21 -0.14 11.79 -20.54
CA ARG A 21 0.20 11.30 -21.89
C ARG A 21 -1.03 11.27 -22.80
N ALA A 22 -2.16 10.75 -22.33
CA ALA A 22 -3.40 10.72 -23.11
C ALA A 22 -3.86 12.13 -23.48
N VAL A 23 -3.80 13.09 -22.55
CA VAL A 23 -4.13 14.50 -22.79
C VAL A 23 -3.14 15.14 -23.77
N LEU A 24 -1.85 14.88 -23.65
CA LEU A 24 -0.83 15.40 -24.57
C LEU A 24 -0.94 14.79 -25.96
N ASP A 25 -1.22 13.49 -26.07
CA ASP A 25 -1.39 12.83 -27.37
C ASP A 25 -2.67 13.32 -28.07
N GLN A 26 -3.76 13.52 -27.33
CA GLN A 26 -4.98 14.12 -27.85
C GLN A 26 -4.76 15.58 -28.28
N TYR A 27 -4.04 16.38 -27.48
CA TYR A 27 -3.65 17.73 -27.85
C TYR A 27 -2.80 17.76 -29.13
N ARG A 28 -1.85 16.83 -29.27
CA ARG A 28 -1.01 16.70 -30.48
C ARG A 28 -1.84 16.33 -31.71
N GLN A 29 -2.78 15.41 -31.59
CA GLN A 29 -3.67 15.02 -32.68
C GLN A 29 -4.56 16.21 -33.11
N THR A 30 -5.21 16.86 -32.16
CA THR A 30 -6.06 18.01 -32.43
C THR A 30 -5.27 19.19 -33.01
N TYR A 31 -4.04 19.43 -32.54
CA TYR A 31 -3.16 20.44 -33.09
C TYR A 31 -2.72 20.13 -34.53
N ALA A 32 -2.44 18.83 -34.81
CA ALA A 32 -2.10 18.41 -36.16
C ALA A 32 -3.28 18.55 -37.14
N GLU A 33 -4.48 18.19 -36.71
CA GLU A 33 -5.72 18.32 -37.47
C GLU A 33 -6.07 19.80 -37.70
N MET A 34 -5.96 20.65 -36.66
CA MET A 34 -6.16 22.10 -36.77
C MET A 34 -5.16 22.71 -37.73
N LYS A 35 -3.88 22.30 -37.67
CA LYS A 35 -2.85 22.77 -38.60
C LYS A 35 -3.14 22.35 -40.04
N GLN A 36 -3.62 21.15 -40.28
CA GLN A 36 -4.04 20.71 -41.62
C GLN A 36 -5.24 21.48 -42.13
N THR A 37 -6.24 21.73 -41.29
CA THR A 37 -7.45 22.46 -41.64
C THR A 37 -7.15 23.91 -41.95
N VAL A 38 -6.29 24.54 -41.14
CA VAL A 38 -5.85 25.94 -41.35
C VAL A 38 -4.97 26.08 -42.58
N MET A 39 -4.09 25.10 -42.86
CA MET A 39 -3.22 25.12 -44.05
C MET A 39 -3.97 24.77 -45.35
N ALA A 40 -5.12 24.12 -45.28
CA ALA A 40 -5.96 23.78 -46.42
C ALA A 40 -6.83 24.98 -46.91
N GLN A 41 -6.94 26.04 -46.12
CA GLN A 41 -7.70 27.24 -46.55
C GLN A 41 -6.81 28.19 -47.33
N PRO A 42 -7.19 28.60 -48.56
CA PRO A 42 -6.38 29.45 -49.42
C PRO A 42 -6.12 30.87 -48.85
N LEU A 43 -6.92 31.31 -47.90
CA LEU A 43 -6.73 32.58 -47.16
C LEU A 43 -5.55 32.54 -46.17
N ALA A 44 -5.20 31.37 -45.63
CA ALA A 44 -4.11 31.25 -44.66
C ALA A 44 -2.72 31.34 -45.29
N GLN A 45 -2.57 31.01 -46.56
CA GLN A 45 -1.32 31.10 -47.28
C GLN A 45 -0.85 32.55 -47.55
N GLY A 46 -1.77 33.50 -47.59
CA GLY A 46 -1.43 34.94 -47.74
C GLY A 46 -1.08 35.67 -46.44
N MET A 47 -1.48 35.11 -45.26
CA MET A 47 -1.33 35.77 -43.96
C MET A 47 -0.08 35.35 -43.17
N LEU A 48 0.71 34.40 -43.66
CA LEU A 48 1.94 33.93 -43.01
C LEU A 48 3.10 34.95 -43.07
N ALA A 49 2.92 36.10 -43.74
CA ALA A 49 3.99 37.10 -43.96
C ALA A 49 4.13 38.13 -42.81
N ALA A 50 3.10 38.41 -42.00
CA ALA A 50 3.21 39.24 -40.77
C ALA A 50 1.94 39.13 -39.90
N PRO A 51 1.97 38.48 -38.75
CA PRO A 51 0.82 38.43 -37.85
C PRO A 51 0.69 39.76 -37.08
N SER A 52 -0.24 40.61 -37.48
CA SER A 52 -0.70 41.74 -36.67
C SER A 52 -1.85 41.24 -35.76
N GLN A 53 -2.05 41.90 -34.62
CA GLN A 53 -3.06 41.53 -33.62
C GLN A 53 -4.50 41.56 -34.19
N GLU A 54 -4.77 42.43 -35.17
CA GLU A 54 -6.04 42.53 -35.93
C GLU A 54 -6.30 41.28 -36.81
N SER A 55 -5.24 40.64 -37.31
CA SER A 55 -5.37 39.42 -38.09
C SER A 55 -5.75 38.20 -37.24
N PHE A 56 -5.39 38.19 -35.96
CA PHE A 56 -5.76 37.11 -35.02
C PHE A 56 -7.25 37.19 -34.63
N GLU A 57 -7.80 38.38 -34.41
CA GLU A 57 -9.23 38.59 -34.11
C GLU A 57 -10.12 38.23 -35.30
N SER A 58 -9.71 38.54 -36.51
CA SER A 58 -10.45 38.18 -37.73
C SER A 58 -10.42 36.68 -38.02
N LEU A 59 -9.31 35.97 -37.66
CA LEU A 59 -9.22 34.53 -37.76
C LEU A 59 -10.09 33.83 -36.70
N ALA A 60 -10.14 34.33 -35.49
CA ALA A 60 -10.98 33.82 -34.41
C ALA A 60 -12.48 34.00 -34.70
N ALA A 61 -12.86 34.95 -35.52
CA ALA A 61 -14.25 35.20 -35.93
C ALA A 61 -14.73 34.33 -37.13
N THR A 62 -13.84 33.53 -37.75
CA THR A 62 -14.23 32.65 -38.87
C THR A 62 -15.07 31.46 -38.37
N PRO A 63 -16.18 31.13 -39.08
CA PRO A 63 -17.06 30.03 -38.69
C PRO A 63 -16.35 28.69 -38.47
N GLY A 64 -15.32 28.37 -39.25
CA GLY A 64 -14.54 27.17 -39.15
C GLY A 64 -13.68 27.08 -37.85
N MET A 65 -13.24 28.23 -37.32
CA MET A 65 -12.48 28.32 -36.08
C MET A 65 -13.41 28.20 -34.87
N GLN A 66 -14.62 28.77 -34.96
CA GLN A 66 -15.64 28.62 -33.93
C GLN A 66 -16.16 27.18 -33.87
N GLU A 67 -16.30 26.52 -35.01
CA GLU A 67 -16.71 25.13 -35.10
C GLU A 67 -15.62 24.20 -34.52
N ALA A 68 -14.34 24.46 -34.84
CA ALA A 68 -13.19 23.75 -34.26
C ALA A 68 -13.07 23.98 -32.75
N ALA A 69 -13.29 25.23 -32.28
CA ALA A 69 -13.27 25.56 -30.85
C ALA A 69 -14.48 24.92 -30.11
N SER A 70 -15.66 24.89 -30.72
CA SER A 70 -16.83 24.26 -30.13
C SER A 70 -16.68 22.73 -30.12
N ALA A 71 -16.09 22.11 -31.14
CA ALA A 71 -15.75 20.71 -31.19
C ALA A 71 -14.70 20.39 -30.12
N PHE A 72 -13.69 21.23 -29.95
CA PHE A 72 -12.68 21.07 -28.87
C PHE A 72 -13.31 21.18 -27.48
N MET A 73 -14.25 22.11 -27.28
CA MET A 73 -14.95 22.29 -26.00
C MET A 73 -15.99 21.17 -25.75
N SER A 74 -16.61 20.64 -26.79
CA SER A 74 -17.59 19.56 -26.69
C SER A 74 -16.92 18.18 -26.55
N ASP A 75 -15.74 18.02 -27.11
CA ASP A 75 -14.91 16.81 -26.99
C ASP A 75 -13.84 16.94 -25.89
N ALA A 76 -14.01 17.97 -25.02
CA ALA A 76 -13.24 18.13 -23.82
C ALA A 76 -13.31 16.82 -23.03
N VAL A 77 -12.20 16.10 -23.09
CA VAL A 77 -11.87 14.82 -22.44
C VAL A 77 -13.03 14.32 -21.60
N LYS A 78 -13.91 13.49 -22.14
CA LYS A 78 -14.76 12.61 -21.35
C LYS A 78 -13.82 11.65 -20.64
N THR A 79 -13.22 12.11 -19.57
CA THR A 79 -12.60 11.21 -18.61
C THR A 79 -13.73 10.35 -18.08
N GLN A 80 -13.88 9.18 -18.67
CA GLN A 80 -14.72 8.15 -18.13
C GLN A 80 -14.05 7.78 -16.82
N GLN A 81 -14.60 8.30 -15.72
CA GLN A 81 -14.20 7.90 -14.39
C GLN A 81 -14.42 6.39 -14.35
N VAL A 82 -13.31 5.65 -14.27
CA VAL A 82 -13.40 4.20 -14.10
C VAL A 82 -14.03 4.02 -12.73
N ASP A 83 -15.31 3.68 -12.71
CA ASP A 83 -16.13 3.45 -11.50
C ASP A 83 -15.64 2.21 -10.75
N GLY A 84 -14.45 2.28 -10.19
CA GLY A 84 -13.85 1.25 -9.35
C GLY A 84 -13.23 1.80 -8.08
N LEU A 85 -12.95 3.11 -8.05
CA LEU A 85 -12.31 3.78 -6.91
C LEU A 85 -13.24 4.85 -6.35
N ARG A 86 -13.58 4.77 -5.08
CA ARG A 86 -14.46 5.72 -4.35
C ARG A 86 -13.86 7.09 -4.08
N GLY A 87 -12.76 7.48 -4.68
CA GLY A 87 -12.15 8.79 -4.44
C GLY A 87 -10.73 8.91 -4.97
N LYS A 88 -10.22 10.15 -5.04
CA LYS A 88 -8.81 10.41 -5.35
C LYS A 88 -7.95 9.83 -4.23
N SER A 89 -7.12 8.86 -4.55
CA SER A 89 -6.12 8.33 -3.62
C SER A 89 -5.19 9.47 -3.22
N SER A 90 -5.32 9.95 -1.98
CA SER A 90 -4.38 10.92 -1.41
C SER A 90 -3.11 10.19 -0.99
N SER A 91 -1.94 10.72 -1.36
CA SER A 91 -0.64 10.19 -0.89
C SER A 91 -0.57 10.17 0.64
N SER A 92 -1.17 11.16 1.30
CA SER A 92 -1.28 11.21 2.76
C SER A 92 -2.05 10.02 3.34
N THR A 93 -3.17 9.63 2.73
CA THR A 93 -3.98 8.51 3.21
C THR A 93 -3.24 7.17 3.01
N ARG A 94 -2.57 6.99 1.87
CA ARG A 94 -1.72 5.80 1.62
C ARG A 94 -0.60 5.69 2.66
N TYR A 95 0.02 6.81 3.03
CA TYR A 95 1.03 6.86 4.09
C TYR A 95 0.49 6.31 5.42
N PHE A 96 -0.71 6.73 5.84
CA PHE A 96 -1.31 6.24 7.08
C PHE A 96 -1.65 4.75 7.05
N TYR A 97 -2.04 4.21 5.89
CA TYR A 97 -2.25 2.76 5.75
C TYR A 97 -0.94 1.98 5.83
N ALA A 98 0.11 2.46 5.18
CA ALA A 98 1.45 1.89 5.31
C ALA A 98 1.97 1.98 6.76
N LEU A 99 1.65 3.07 7.47
CA LEU A 99 1.97 3.24 8.89
C LEU A 99 1.24 2.21 9.77
N MET A 100 -0.03 1.89 9.48
CA MET A 100 -0.75 0.80 10.16
C MET A 100 -0.10 -0.56 9.90
N GLY A 101 0.32 -0.82 8.66
CA GLY A 101 1.08 -2.03 8.32
C GLY A 101 2.41 -2.13 9.08
N PHE A 102 3.15 -1.02 9.16
CA PHE A 102 4.37 -0.93 9.95
C PHE A 102 4.12 -1.14 11.44
N ALA A 103 3.11 -0.48 12.02
CA ALA A 103 2.75 -0.62 13.42
C ALA A 103 2.39 -2.07 13.77
N SER A 104 1.68 -2.76 12.87
CA SER A 104 1.36 -4.17 13.06
C SER A 104 2.64 -5.04 13.10
N LEU A 105 3.62 -4.78 12.23
CA LEU A 105 4.89 -5.49 12.24
C LEU A 105 5.81 -5.11 13.41
N MET A 106 5.79 -3.86 13.87
CA MET A 106 6.53 -3.47 15.08
C MET A 106 6.05 -4.24 16.31
N SER A 107 4.79 -4.66 16.35
CA SER A 107 4.24 -5.47 17.44
C SER A 107 4.77 -6.91 17.50
N ILE A 108 5.54 -7.38 16.50
CA ILE A 108 6.25 -8.66 16.48
C ILE A 108 7.08 -8.88 17.76
N THR A 109 7.69 -7.81 18.27
CA THR A 109 8.51 -7.84 19.49
C THR A 109 7.75 -8.35 20.70
N VAL A 110 6.45 -8.06 20.81
CA VAL A 110 5.59 -8.56 21.90
C VAL A 110 5.57 -10.09 21.91
N ALA A 111 5.40 -10.71 20.75
CA ALA A 111 5.39 -12.17 20.64
C ALA A 111 6.80 -12.79 20.86
N ILE A 112 7.88 -12.12 20.42
CA ILE A 112 9.26 -12.54 20.70
C ILE A 112 9.51 -12.57 22.20
N CYS A 113 9.15 -11.50 22.91
CA CYS A 113 9.28 -11.42 24.37
C CYS A 113 8.43 -12.48 25.06
N ALA A 114 7.19 -12.69 24.58
CA ALA A 114 6.28 -13.67 25.13
C ALA A 114 6.83 -15.12 24.98
N VAL A 115 7.37 -15.47 23.81
CA VAL A 115 8.03 -16.76 23.56
C VAL A 115 9.26 -16.90 24.45
N SER A 116 10.08 -15.86 24.56
CA SER A 116 11.28 -15.87 25.40
C SER A 116 10.95 -16.05 26.88
N ALA A 117 9.87 -15.44 27.37
CA ALA A 117 9.40 -15.59 28.74
C ALA A 117 8.86 -17.00 29.07
N THR A 118 8.46 -17.79 28.09
CA THR A 118 8.01 -19.18 28.31
C THR A 118 9.14 -20.19 28.38
N ARG A 119 10.35 -19.81 27.98
CA ARG A 119 11.51 -20.73 27.95
C ARG A 119 12.23 -20.75 29.30
N ALA A 120 12.48 -21.98 29.81
CA ALA A 120 13.18 -22.17 31.07
C ALA A 120 14.61 -21.58 31.07
N ASN A 121 15.29 -21.64 29.92
CA ASN A 121 16.68 -21.17 29.83
C ASN A 121 16.82 -19.62 29.73
N THR A 122 15.71 -18.92 29.49
CA THR A 122 15.74 -17.47 29.30
C THR A 122 15.02 -16.72 30.41
N SER A 123 14.15 -17.42 31.20
CA SER A 123 13.44 -16.76 32.29
C SER A 123 13.19 -17.69 33.48
N ALA A 124 13.33 -17.13 34.70
CA ALA A 124 13.01 -17.82 35.95
C ALA A 124 11.52 -18.24 36.02
N VAL A 125 10.63 -17.46 35.36
CA VAL A 125 9.21 -17.76 35.27
C VAL A 125 8.97 -18.98 34.37
N GLY A 126 9.70 -19.08 33.26
CA GLY A 126 9.66 -20.24 32.36
C GLY A 126 10.13 -21.53 33.09
N ALA A 127 11.22 -21.44 33.87
CA ALA A 127 11.70 -22.57 34.66
C ALA A 127 10.65 -23.04 35.67
N ARG A 128 10.03 -22.16 36.43
CA ARG A 128 8.97 -22.50 37.40
C ARG A 128 7.75 -23.13 36.71
N ARG A 129 7.35 -22.66 35.53
CA ARG A 129 6.21 -23.19 34.80
C ARG A 129 6.44 -24.59 34.25
N GLN A 130 7.68 -24.93 33.90
CA GLN A 130 8.03 -26.31 33.49
C GLN A 130 7.89 -27.31 34.61
N VAL A 131 8.24 -26.93 35.85
CA VAL A 131 8.09 -27.77 37.03
C VAL A 131 6.61 -27.93 37.43
N ALA A 132 5.75 -26.99 37.07
CA ALA A 132 4.33 -27.00 37.42
C ALA A 132 3.48 -28.01 36.61
N GLY A 133 4.06 -28.88 35.75
CA GLY A 133 3.34 -29.93 35.03
C GLY A 133 2.41 -29.47 33.90
N VAL A 134 2.44 -28.21 33.50
CA VAL A 134 1.64 -27.70 32.38
C VAL A 134 2.31 -28.10 31.07
N SER A 135 1.55 -28.73 30.16
CA SER A 135 2.11 -29.14 28.87
C SER A 135 2.64 -27.90 28.09
N PRO A 136 3.85 -27.99 27.50
CA PRO A 136 4.47 -26.87 26.75
C PRO A 136 3.58 -26.30 25.65
N ALA A 137 2.83 -27.17 24.97
CA ALA A 137 1.89 -26.74 23.92
C ALA A 137 0.75 -25.88 24.46
N LYS A 138 0.18 -26.24 25.60
CA LYS A 138 -0.89 -25.46 26.25
C LYS A 138 -0.36 -24.09 26.73
N GLN A 139 0.82 -24.08 27.34
CA GLN A 139 1.48 -22.86 27.77
C GLN A 139 1.74 -21.92 26.59
N MET A 140 2.24 -22.46 25.49
CA MET A 140 2.47 -21.68 24.25
C MET A 140 1.18 -21.10 23.68
N ALA A 141 0.12 -21.92 23.56
CA ALA A 141 -1.16 -21.48 23.03
C ALA A 141 -1.75 -20.32 23.83
N VAL A 142 -1.73 -20.43 25.18
CA VAL A 142 -2.22 -19.35 26.06
C VAL A 142 -1.38 -18.09 25.93
N THR A 143 -0.04 -18.22 25.86
CA THR A 143 0.86 -17.08 25.72
C THR A 143 0.65 -16.37 24.37
N MET A 144 0.47 -17.16 23.29
CA MET A 144 0.18 -16.57 21.97
C MET A 144 -1.19 -15.91 21.93
N ALA A 145 -2.22 -16.51 22.51
CA ALA A 145 -3.53 -15.89 22.61
C ALA A 145 -3.48 -14.54 23.37
N ALA A 146 -2.76 -14.50 24.50
CA ALA A 146 -2.54 -13.28 25.26
C ALA A 146 -1.79 -12.21 24.45
N SER A 147 -0.78 -12.62 23.67
CA SER A 147 -0.03 -11.71 22.78
C SER A 147 -0.92 -11.14 21.68
N VAL A 148 -1.77 -11.97 21.05
CA VAL A 148 -2.73 -11.50 20.04
C VAL A 148 -3.68 -10.46 20.63
N VAL A 149 -4.23 -10.71 21.82
CA VAL A 149 -5.13 -9.76 22.49
C VAL A 149 -4.42 -8.44 22.80
N ALA A 150 -3.21 -8.49 23.32
CA ALA A 150 -2.41 -7.30 23.62
C ALA A 150 -2.10 -6.50 22.36
N VAL A 151 -1.62 -7.16 21.31
CA VAL A 151 -1.31 -6.53 20.01
C VAL A 151 -2.56 -5.94 19.37
N PHE A 152 -3.67 -6.69 19.40
CA PHE A 152 -4.95 -6.20 18.90
C PHE A 152 -5.39 -4.93 19.63
N GLY A 153 -5.29 -4.89 20.96
CA GLY A 153 -5.61 -3.70 21.74
C GLY A 153 -4.74 -2.50 21.39
N CYS A 154 -3.42 -2.69 21.22
CA CYS A 154 -2.49 -1.63 20.80
C CYS A 154 -2.81 -1.11 19.39
N LEU A 155 -3.06 -2.00 18.44
CA LEU A 155 -3.42 -1.61 17.07
C LEU A 155 -4.79 -0.92 17.00
N LEU A 156 -5.74 -1.36 17.83
CA LEU A 156 -7.04 -0.71 17.92
C LEU A 156 -6.92 0.72 18.46
N LEU A 157 -6.06 0.94 19.45
CA LEU A 157 -5.78 2.28 19.97
C LEU A 157 -5.11 3.16 18.88
N ALA A 158 -4.15 2.61 18.14
CA ALA A 158 -3.53 3.32 17.02
C ALA A 158 -4.54 3.67 15.92
N PHE A 159 -5.43 2.75 15.59
CA PHE A 159 -6.52 2.98 14.65
C PHE A 159 -7.48 4.07 15.17
N ALA A 160 -7.90 3.99 16.43
CA ALA A 160 -8.78 4.97 17.03
C ALA A 160 -8.15 6.37 17.02
N TYR A 161 -6.85 6.47 17.31
CA TYR A 161 -6.13 7.73 17.23
C TYR A 161 -6.11 8.29 15.80
N MET A 162 -5.79 7.47 14.79
CA MET A 162 -5.78 7.92 13.40
C MET A 162 -7.20 8.32 12.92
N ARG A 163 -8.21 7.57 13.32
CA ARG A 163 -9.60 7.81 12.91
C ARG A 163 -10.21 9.06 13.55
N PHE A 164 -10.05 9.21 14.87
CA PHE A 164 -10.75 10.23 15.65
C PHE A 164 -9.92 11.49 15.89
N VAL A 165 -8.59 11.38 15.97
CA VAL A 165 -7.70 12.52 16.25
C VAL A 165 -7.14 13.10 14.96
N LEU A 166 -6.62 12.25 14.07
CA LEU A 166 -6.04 12.68 12.79
C LEU A 166 -7.08 12.81 11.67
N GLY A 167 -8.30 12.32 11.86
CA GLY A 167 -9.36 12.40 10.86
C GLY A 167 -9.11 11.57 9.61
N VAL A 168 -8.25 10.54 9.69
CA VAL A 168 -7.97 9.66 8.55
C VAL A 168 -9.22 8.86 8.20
N GLU A 169 -9.58 8.84 6.92
CA GLU A 169 -10.70 8.05 6.43
C GLU A 169 -10.28 6.61 6.17
N PHE A 170 -10.94 5.66 6.85
CA PHE A 170 -10.78 4.21 6.65
C PHE A 170 -12.00 3.59 5.94
N GLY A 171 -12.63 4.35 5.06
CA GLY A 171 -13.91 3.98 4.46
C GLY A 171 -15.06 4.08 5.48
N ARG A 172 -16.30 3.91 5.01
CA ARG A 172 -17.50 3.94 5.88
C ARG A 172 -17.80 2.59 6.56
N ARG A 173 -16.80 1.68 6.63
CA ARG A 173 -16.95 0.27 7.04
C ARG A 173 -16.06 -0.04 8.25
N ASP A 174 -16.18 0.77 9.30
CA ASP A 174 -15.33 0.69 10.50
C ASP A 174 -15.31 -0.72 11.14
N GLY A 175 -16.44 -1.45 11.07
CA GLY A 175 -16.49 -2.84 11.56
C GLY A 175 -15.53 -3.79 10.82
N LEU A 176 -15.39 -3.65 9.51
CA LEU A 176 -14.45 -4.45 8.73
C LEU A 176 -12.99 -4.02 8.96
N ALA A 177 -12.76 -2.73 9.26
CA ALA A 177 -11.44 -2.26 9.67
C ALA A 177 -10.98 -2.92 10.98
N VAL A 178 -11.90 -3.14 11.94
CA VAL A 178 -11.60 -3.88 13.17
C VAL A 178 -11.24 -5.34 12.87
N VAL A 179 -11.92 -5.98 11.91
CA VAL A 179 -11.57 -7.35 11.46
C VAL A 179 -10.17 -7.36 10.82
N ALA A 180 -9.84 -6.36 9.99
CA ALA A 180 -8.50 -6.23 9.43
C ALA A 180 -7.43 -6.11 10.53
N ILE A 181 -7.67 -5.27 11.53
CA ILE A 181 -6.77 -5.09 12.68
C ILE A 181 -6.57 -6.42 13.44
N ALA A 182 -7.64 -7.18 13.67
CA ALA A 182 -7.54 -8.48 14.33
C ALA A 182 -6.70 -9.48 13.51
N THR A 183 -6.89 -9.49 12.20
CA THR A 183 -6.12 -10.34 11.29
C THR A 183 -4.64 -9.92 11.24
N CYS A 184 -4.35 -8.61 11.20
CA CYS A 184 -2.99 -8.08 11.28
C CYS A 184 -2.31 -8.45 12.62
N ALA A 185 -3.04 -8.36 13.75
CA ALA A 185 -2.54 -8.75 15.07
C ALA A 185 -2.19 -10.25 15.11
N LEU A 186 -3.03 -11.08 14.53
CA LEU A 186 -2.80 -12.53 14.43
C LEU A 186 -1.54 -12.82 13.58
N MET A 187 -1.43 -12.20 12.42
CA MET A 187 -0.31 -12.39 11.49
C MET A 187 1.02 -11.92 12.11
N SER A 188 1.06 -10.72 12.70
CA SER A 188 2.28 -10.19 13.32
C SER A 188 2.71 -11.02 14.53
N THR A 189 1.76 -11.47 15.37
CA THR A 189 2.04 -12.36 16.49
C THR A 189 2.59 -13.70 16.00
N ALA A 190 2.06 -14.25 14.90
CA ALA A 190 2.55 -15.50 14.30
C ALA A 190 3.99 -15.36 13.80
N LEU A 191 4.30 -14.26 13.10
CA LEU A 191 5.66 -13.96 12.66
C LEU A 191 6.62 -13.78 13.84
N GLY A 192 6.17 -13.07 14.88
CA GLY A 192 6.95 -12.90 16.11
C GLY A 192 7.20 -14.23 16.82
N ALA A 193 6.23 -15.13 16.84
CA ALA A 193 6.41 -16.48 17.37
C ALA A 193 7.44 -17.28 16.57
N ALA A 194 7.41 -17.19 15.24
CA ALA A 194 8.39 -17.86 14.36
C ALA A 194 9.82 -17.34 14.62
N ILE A 195 10.03 -16.02 14.64
CA ILE A 195 11.34 -15.42 14.95
C ILE A 195 11.75 -15.74 16.40
N GLY A 196 10.81 -15.62 17.35
CA GLY A 196 11.03 -15.99 18.74
C GLY A 196 11.43 -17.44 18.93
N ALA A 197 10.96 -18.34 18.07
CA ALA A 197 11.28 -19.78 18.10
C ALA A 197 12.67 -20.13 17.55
N ILE A 198 13.41 -19.24 16.88
CA ILE A 198 14.74 -19.51 16.34
C ILE A 198 15.70 -19.87 17.48
N PRO A 199 16.42 -21.01 17.40
CA PRO A 199 17.42 -21.39 18.39
C PRO A 199 18.68 -20.52 18.30
N ASN A 200 19.52 -20.55 19.34
CA ASN A 200 20.87 -19.98 19.36
C ASN A 200 21.02 -18.47 19.16
N ILE A 201 19.92 -17.73 19.02
CA ILE A 201 19.95 -16.26 18.94
C ILE A 201 19.41 -15.70 20.27
N PRO A 202 20.14 -14.80 20.95
CA PRO A 202 19.66 -14.13 22.14
C PRO A 202 18.46 -13.19 21.81
N THR A 203 17.62 -12.93 22.82
CA THR A 203 16.41 -12.13 22.65
C THR A 203 16.68 -10.76 21.97
N PRO A 204 17.71 -9.98 22.37
CA PRO A 204 18.01 -8.72 21.67
C PRO A 204 18.36 -8.90 20.19
N GLY A 205 19.04 -9.99 19.84
CA GLY A 205 19.35 -10.30 18.44
C GLY A 205 18.09 -10.63 17.61
N LYS A 206 17.10 -11.30 18.21
CA LYS A 206 15.80 -11.56 17.57
C LYS A 206 14.99 -10.29 17.36
N GLU A 207 15.03 -9.38 18.35
CA GLU A 207 14.38 -8.08 18.26
C GLU A 207 15.02 -7.22 17.17
N GLY A 208 16.35 -7.21 17.08
CA GLY A 208 17.09 -6.55 16.00
C GLY A 208 16.74 -7.10 14.61
N LEU A 209 16.67 -8.44 14.48
CA LEU A 209 16.25 -9.10 13.25
C LEU A 209 14.81 -8.72 12.87
N ALA A 210 13.90 -8.75 13.85
CA ALA A 210 12.49 -8.38 13.63
C ALA A 210 12.35 -6.92 13.19
N THR A 211 13.08 -6.01 13.82
CA THR A 211 13.11 -4.59 13.45
C THR A 211 13.65 -4.40 12.03
N GLY A 212 14.74 -5.07 11.67
CA GLY A 212 15.29 -5.03 10.32
C GLY A 212 14.31 -5.51 9.26
N ILE A 213 13.66 -6.67 9.49
CA ILE A 213 12.61 -7.19 8.60
C ILE A 213 11.45 -6.20 8.49
N THR A 214 11.00 -5.65 9.61
CA THR A 214 9.89 -4.68 9.63
C THR A 214 10.21 -3.43 8.83
N CYS A 215 11.41 -2.86 9.00
CA CYS A 215 11.83 -1.67 8.24
C CYS A 215 11.92 -1.95 6.75
N LEU A 216 12.47 -3.10 6.35
CA LEU A 216 12.52 -3.50 4.94
C LEU A 216 11.11 -3.71 4.35
N CYS A 217 10.24 -4.41 5.06
CA CYS A 217 8.85 -4.61 4.63
C CYS A 217 8.10 -3.29 4.49
N ALA A 218 8.32 -2.35 5.41
CA ALA A 218 7.71 -1.03 5.38
C ALA A 218 8.24 -0.15 4.23
N LEU A 219 9.53 -0.28 3.89
CA LEU A 219 10.12 0.38 2.73
C LEU A 219 9.38 -0.02 1.44
N PHE A 220 9.17 -1.33 1.26
CA PHE A 220 8.47 -1.88 0.10
C PHE A 220 6.93 -1.75 0.18
N ALA A 221 6.40 -1.31 1.31
CA ALA A 221 4.98 -0.99 1.48
C ALA A 221 4.67 0.51 1.25
N GLY A 222 5.68 1.34 0.98
CA GLY A 222 5.49 2.75 0.67
C GLY A 222 5.47 3.70 1.89
N LEU A 223 6.04 3.30 3.03
CA LEU A 223 6.00 4.11 4.26
C LEU A 223 6.93 5.35 4.20
N TYR A 224 8.07 5.26 3.53
CA TYR A 224 9.11 6.30 3.59
C TYR A 224 8.93 7.41 2.54
N GLY A 225 7.70 7.80 2.26
CA GLY A 225 7.36 8.90 1.37
C GLY A 225 7.26 8.52 -0.10
N GLU A 226 7.19 9.52 -0.95
CA GLU A 226 6.93 9.37 -2.39
C GLU A 226 7.86 8.38 -3.10
N PRO A 227 9.20 8.38 -2.91
CA PRO A 227 10.06 7.41 -3.59
C PRO A 227 9.75 5.95 -3.22
N SER A 228 9.39 5.71 -1.95
CA SER A 228 9.03 4.39 -1.45
C SER A 228 7.66 3.94 -1.96
N MET A 229 6.71 4.87 -2.14
CA MET A 229 5.41 4.59 -2.77
C MET A 229 5.56 4.21 -4.23
N GLN A 230 6.40 4.94 -4.98
CA GLN A 230 6.71 4.61 -6.38
C GLN A 230 7.38 3.23 -6.50
N LEU A 231 8.29 2.91 -5.58
CA LEU A 231 8.92 1.59 -5.52
C LEU A 231 7.89 0.49 -5.25
N ALA A 232 6.97 0.71 -4.29
CA ALA A 232 5.89 -0.23 -4.00
C ALA A 232 4.97 -0.47 -5.22
N ASP A 233 4.64 0.60 -5.96
CA ASP A 233 3.84 0.52 -7.18
C ASP A 233 4.57 -0.20 -8.32
N GLN A 234 5.88 0.02 -8.48
CA GLN A 234 6.72 -0.70 -9.44
C GLN A 234 6.78 -2.20 -9.12
N ILE A 235 6.95 -2.55 -7.84
CA ILE A 235 6.95 -3.94 -7.39
C ILE A 235 5.60 -4.60 -7.66
N ALA A 236 4.49 -3.90 -7.36
CA ALA A 236 3.16 -4.42 -7.63
C ALA A 236 2.91 -4.70 -9.12
N GLN A 237 3.50 -3.88 -10.02
CA GLN A 237 3.36 -4.03 -11.48
C GLN A 237 4.29 -5.10 -12.07
N HIS A 238 5.55 -5.16 -11.65
CA HIS A 238 6.56 -6.02 -12.27
C HIS A 238 6.80 -7.34 -11.52
N ALA A 239 6.53 -7.36 -10.22
CA ALA A 239 6.74 -8.52 -9.35
C ALA A 239 5.59 -8.67 -8.32
N PRO A 240 4.33 -8.95 -8.77
CA PRO A 240 3.17 -9.00 -7.89
C PRO A 240 3.31 -10.06 -6.78
N TRP A 241 4.06 -11.12 -7.01
CA TRP A 241 4.39 -12.13 -6.01
C TRP A 241 5.20 -11.55 -4.83
N ALA A 242 6.09 -10.59 -5.07
CA ALA A 242 6.87 -9.95 -4.01
C ALA A 242 5.99 -9.04 -3.14
N ALA A 243 5.06 -8.29 -3.75
CA ALA A 243 4.05 -7.53 -3.03
C ALA A 243 3.13 -8.43 -2.20
N LEU A 244 2.79 -9.63 -2.74
CA LEU A 244 1.94 -10.60 -2.06
C LEU A 244 2.61 -11.17 -0.80
N ILE A 245 3.93 -11.40 -0.82
CA ILE A 245 4.69 -11.98 0.31
C ILE A 245 4.99 -10.91 1.38
N ASN A 246 4.90 -9.62 1.07
CA ASN A 246 5.20 -8.57 2.02
C ASN A 246 4.04 -8.35 3.02
N PRO A 247 4.20 -8.72 4.31
CA PRO A 247 3.12 -8.59 5.28
C PRO A 247 2.73 -7.15 5.60
N ALA A 248 3.66 -6.18 5.51
CA ALA A 248 3.34 -4.76 5.69
C ALA A 248 2.48 -4.23 4.55
N ALA A 249 2.81 -4.62 3.30
CA ALA A 249 2.02 -4.23 2.13
C ALA A 249 0.62 -4.83 2.19
N GLN A 250 0.48 -6.11 2.58
CA GLN A 250 -0.84 -6.74 2.73
C GLN A 250 -1.66 -6.09 3.84
N ALA A 251 -1.06 -5.73 4.98
CA ALA A 251 -1.75 -5.00 6.02
C ALA A 251 -2.22 -3.61 5.54
N ALA A 252 -1.39 -2.87 4.79
CA ALA A 252 -1.78 -1.60 4.20
C ALA A 252 -2.88 -1.74 3.15
N ASN A 253 -2.80 -2.78 2.29
CA ASN A 253 -3.79 -3.08 1.26
C ASN A 253 -5.16 -3.39 1.86
N ALA A 254 -5.22 -4.05 3.03
CA ALA A 254 -6.48 -4.32 3.71
C ALA A 254 -7.29 -3.05 4.00
N PHE A 255 -6.63 -1.97 4.42
CA PHE A 255 -7.28 -0.67 4.65
C PHE A 255 -7.55 0.07 3.34
N TYR A 256 -6.64 -0.05 2.36
CA TYR A 256 -6.81 0.52 1.05
C TYR A 256 -8.05 -0.07 0.35
N ASP A 257 -8.20 -1.39 0.38
CA ASP A 257 -9.31 -2.11 -0.23
C ASP A 257 -10.66 -1.69 0.36
N LEU A 258 -10.72 -1.46 1.68
CA LEU A 258 -11.94 -0.99 2.35
C LEU A 258 -12.34 0.42 1.95
N THR A 259 -11.37 1.27 1.64
CA THR A 259 -11.62 2.70 1.40
C THR A 259 -11.92 2.99 -0.05
N TYR A 260 -11.19 2.38 -0.97
CA TYR A 260 -11.21 2.75 -2.37
C TYR A 260 -12.02 1.82 -3.27
N TYR A 261 -12.28 0.57 -2.84
CA TYR A 261 -13.10 -0.35 -3.63
C TYR A 261 -14.53 -0.45 -3.13
N ASP A 262 -15.51 -0.44 -4.06
CA ASP A 262 -16.91 -0.71 -3.75
C ASP A 262 -17.15 -2.19 -3.44
N SER A 263 -16.49 -3.05 -4.20
CA SER A 263 -16.52 -4.51 -3.99
C SER A 263 -15.66 -4.89 -2.80
N LEU A 264 -16.17 -5.82 -1.97
CA LEU A 264 -15.41 -6.41 -0.87
C LEU A 264 -14.50 -7.57 -1.31
N ALA A 265 -14.53 -7.98 -2.58
CA ALA A 265 -13.73 -9.10 -3.05
C ALA A 265 -12.21 -8.90 -2.85
N PRO A 266 -11.60 -7.72 -3.18
CA PRO A 266 -10.18 -7.47 -2.90
C PRO A 266 -9.87 -7.58 -1.41
N PHE A 267 -10.70 -6.99 -0.55
CA PHE A 267 -10.54 -7.05 0.90
C PHE A 267 -10.51 -8.48 1.43
N PHE A 268 -11.47 -9.32 1.05
CA PHE A 268 -11.49 -10.72 1.48
C PHE A 268 -10.29 -11.51 0.93
N TRP A 269 -9.83 -11.19 -0.28
CA TRP A 269 -8.60 -11.77 -0.82
C TRP A 269 -7.40 -11.43 0.06
N THR A 270 -7.21 -10.16 0.39
CA THR A 270 -6.14 -9.68 1.26
C THR A 270 -6.22 -10.31 2.66
N MET A 271 -7.44 -10.46 3.21
CA MET A 271 -7.65 -11.17 4.48
C MET A 271 -7.24 -12.64 4.40
N CYS A 272 -7.60 -13.35 3.32
CA CYS A 272 -7.16 -14.74 3.11
C CYS A 272 -5.64 -14.85 3.05
N VAL A 273 -4.97 -13.95 2.32
CA VAL A 273 -3.50 -13.93 2.24
C VAL A 273 -2.88 -13.73 3.63
N LEU A 274 -3.34 -12.76 4.40
CA LEU A 274 -2.84 -12.52 5.77
C LEU A 274 -3.07 -13.74 6.70
N LEU A 275 -4.21 -14.41 6.61
CA LEU A 275 -4.51 -15.61 7.39
C LEU A 275 -3.62 -16.79 6.98
N VAL A 276 -3.37 -16.98 5.68
CA VAL A 276 -2.45 -18.00 5.17
C VAL A 276 -1.04 -17.72 5.66
N MET A 277 -0.57 -16.47 5.62
CA MET A 277 0.72 -16.07 6.18
C MET A 277 0.79 -16.34 7.68
N ALA A 278 -0.25 -15.99 8.44
CA ALA A 278 -0.31 -16.28 9.87
C ALA A 278 -0.21 -17.78 10.16
N ALA A 279 -0.97 -18.60 9.42
CA ALA A 279 -0.94 -20.06 9.56
C ALA A 279 0.45 -20.64 9.24
N ALA A 280 1.08 -20.15 8.16
CA ALA A 280 2.44 -20.57 7.78
C ALA A 280 3.47 -20.22 8.87
N PHE A 281 3.44 -19.00 9.41
CA PHE A 281 4.34 -18.58 10.48
C PHE A 281 4.11 -19.34 11.78
N PHE A 282 2.86 -19.61 12.16
CA PHE A 282 2.57 -20.45 13.32
C PHE A 282 3.04 -21.90 13.11
N ALA A 283 2.90 -22.45 11.91
CA ALA A 283 3.43 -23.78 11.59
C ALA A 283 4.95 -23.83 11.74
N VAL A 284 5.66 -22.83 11.21
CA VAL A 284 7.12 -22.68 11.37
C VAL A 284 7.49 -22.58 12.86
N ALA A 285 6.81 -21.72 13.62
CA ALA A 285 7.03 -21.60 15.06
C ALA A 285 6.85 -22.95 15.78
N ALA A 286 5.77 -23.67 15.49
CA ALA A 286 5.47 -24.96 16.10
C ALA A 286 6.53 -26.02 15.78
N VAL A 287 6.99 -26.09 14.52
CA VAL A 287 8.06 -27.02 14.09
C VAL A 287 9.37 -26.71 14.79
N LEU A 288 9.78 -25.43 14.81
CA LEU A 288 11.03 -25.03 15.48
C LEU A 288 11.01 -25.32 16.98
N MET A 289 9.87 -25.10 17.64
CA MET A 289 9.74 -25.39 19.07
C MET A 289 9.71 -26.87 19.37
N ARG A 290 9.06 -27.70 18.54
CA ARG A 290 9.09 -29.18 18.70
C ARG A 290 10.52 -29.70 18.60
N ARG A 291 11.31 -29.28 17.62
CA ARG A 291 12.71 -29.73 17.47
C ARG A 291 13.54 -29.43 18.71
N GLN A 292 13.37 -28.25 19.32
CA GLN A 292 14.12 -27.87 20.53
C GLN A 292 13.76 -28.70 21.77
N ASN A 293 12.56 -29.25 21.85
CA ASN A 293 12.16 -30.12 22.94
C ASN A 293 12.78 -31.52 22.80
N TYR A 294 13.04 -32.00 21.57
CA TYR A 294 13.68 -33.31 21.33
C TYR A 294 15.20 -33.30 21.56
N GLU A 295 15.87 -32.15 21.34
CA GLU A 295 17.31 -32.02 21.55
C GLU A 295 17.70 -31.93 23.04
N ARG A 296 16.74 -31.98 23.98
CA ARG A 296 16.93 -31.82 25.42
C ARG A 296 16.60 -33.10 26.20
N LEU A 297 16.25 -34.19 25.55
CA LEU A 297 16.14 -35.54 26.10
C LEU A 297 17.40 -36.35 25.82
#